data_53d7591ba1a7c7c723d2a086b9803eb9
#
_entry.id   53d7591ba1a7c7c723d2a086b9803eb9
#
_cell.length_a   1.000
_cell.length_b   1.000
_cell.length_c   1.000
_cell.angle_alpha   90.00
_cell.angle_beta   90.00
_cell.angle_gamma   90.00
#
_symmetry.space_group_name_H-M   'P 1'
#
loop_
_entity.id
_entity.type
_entity.pdbx_description
1 polymer ?
#
loop_
_entity_poly.entity_id
_entity_poly.type
_entity_poly.pdbx_seq_one_letter_code
_entity_poly.pdbx_strand_id
1 'polypeptide(L)'
;MNRRRKKGLLYWIKYWYHCVINFFICLRYPFLKIDTTVYPWLKGYRKIWLDELEPGWRKRFGWALCEELRKFLKENNVKGYHVNQVKEKWGVLEWYDNWYELYNNYDIRKKVLQKYSRLSSNTCVICGGNADHKSIRYVLPYCSNCHDVGDVCHYDVEYKGKRDNGSN
;
A
#
# COMPACT_ATOMS: atom_id res chain seq x y z
N MET A 1 -33.49 -3.25 16.58
CA MET A 1 -32.85 -4.45 17.23
C MET A 1 -31.69 -4.92 16.33
N ASN A 2 -30.45 -4.60 16.72
CA ASN A 2 -29.25 -4.89 15.92
C ASN A 2 -28.78 -6.32 16.21
N ARG A 3 -29.10 -7.29 15.34
CA ARG A 3 -28.58 -8.67 15.42
C ARG A 3 -27.07 -8.64 15.10
N ARG A 4 -26.22 -8.54 16.13
CA ARG A 4 -24.78 -8.82 16.00
C ARG A 4 -24.64 -10.27 15.53
N ARG A 5 -24.33 -10.51 14.25
CA ARG A 5 -23.97 -11.84 13.74
C ARG A 5 -22.76 -12.33 14.55
N LYS A 6 -22.93 -13.45 15.26
CA LYS A 6 -21.83 -14.12 15.96
C LYS A 6 -20.80 -14.54 14.90
N LYS A 7 -19.59 -14.01 15.00
CA LYS A 7 -18.48 -14.35 14.10
C LYS A 7 -18.13 -15.82 14.36
N GLY A 8 -18.16 -16.66 13.30
CA GLY A 8 -17.90 -18.10 13.41
C GLY A 8 -16.43 -18.42 13.71
N LEU A 9 -16.15 -19.67 14.11
CA LEU A 9 -14.83 -20.18 14.45
C LEU A 9 -13.77 -19.89 13.35
N LEU A 10 -14.12 -20.06 12.08
CA LEU A 10 -13.25 -19.78 10.93
C LEU A 10 -12.80 -18.31 10.88
N TYR A 11 -13.64 -17.37 11.30
CA TYR A 11 -13.25 -15.97 11.40
C TYR A 11 -12.12 -15.77 12.41
N TRP A 12 -12.24 -16.42 13.60
CA TRP A 12 -11.24 -16.29 14.65
C TRP A 12 -9.92 -16.97 14.29
N ILE A 13 -9.97 -18.13 13.61
CA ILE A 13 -8.77 -18.81 13.09
C ILE A 13 -8.03 -17.91 12.11
N LYS A 14 -8.71 -17.34 11.10
CA LYS A 14 -8.13 -16.40 10.14
C LYS A 14 -7.57 -15.15 10.83
N TYR A 15 -8.29 -14.63 11.81
CA TYR A 15 -7.86 -13.46 12.59
C TYR A 15 -6.53 -13.71 13.31
N TRP A 16 -6.43 -14.80 14.08
CA TRP A 16 -5.22 -15.14 14.81
C TRP A 16 -4.06 -15.46 13.89
N TYR A 17 -4.30 -16.20 12.81
CA TYR A 17 -3.30 -16.48 11.79
C TYR A 17 -2.71 -15.19 11.19
N HIS A 18 -3.56 -14.22 10.86
CA HIS A 18 -3.12 -12.92 10.34
C HIS A 18 -2.31 -12.13 11.38
N CYS A 19 -2.73 -12.12 12.64
CA CYS A 19 -1.97 -11.47 13.72
C CYS A 19 -0.59 -12.09 13.91
N VAL A 20 -0.48 -13.42 13.86
CA VAL A 20 0.81 -14.14 13.98
C VAL A 20 1.73 -13.80 12.80
N ILE A 21 1.21 -13.81 11.59
CA ILE A 21 2.00 -13.42 10.40
C ILE A 21 2.48 -11.98 10.52
N ASN A 22 1.60 -11.05 10.86
CA ASN A 22 1.96 -9.64 11.01
C ASN A 22 2.98 -9.41 12.13
N PHE A 23 2.93 -10.20 13.20
CA PHE A 23 3.96 -10.19 14.23
C PHE A 23 5.35 -10.52 13.66
N PHE A 24 5.48 -11.62 12.91
CA PHE A 24 6.75 -11.99 12.28
C PHE A 24 7.21 -10.99 11.22
N ILE A 25 6.27 -10.40 10.47
CA ILE A 25 6.58 -9.32 9.53
C ILE A 25 7.18 -8.12 10.27
N CYS A 26 6.59 -7.71 11.40
CA CYS A 26 7.08 -6.59 12.20
C CYS A 26 8.43 -6.89 12.90
N LEU A 27 8.75 -8.15 13.19
CA LEU A 27 10.10 -8.50 13.65
C LEU A 27 11.16 -8.20 12.59
N ARG A 28 10.86 -8.44 11.31
CA ARG A 28 11.76 -8.15 10.19
C ARG A 28 11.73 -6.69 9.75
N TYR A 29 10.54 -6.07 9.79
CA TYR A 29 10.26 -4.70 9.33
C TYR A 29 9.54 -3.92 10.45
N PRO A 30 10.23 -3.55 11.53
CA PRO A 30 9.59 -2.94 12.71
C PRO A 30 8.90 -1.62 12.38
N PHE A 31 9.32 -0.92 11.35
CA PHE A 31 8.73 0.33 10.88
C PHE A 31 7.31 0.19 10.30
N LEU A 32 6.87 -1.05 10.00
CA LEU A 32 5.50 -1.32 9.50
C LEU A 32 4.47 -1.42 10.63
N LYS A 33 4.89 -1.46 11.89
CA LYS A 33 3.98 -1.53 13.02
C LYS A 33 3.16 -0.25 13.12
N ILE A 34 1.84 -0.37 13.19
CA ILE A 34 0.95 0.76 13.43
C ILE A 34 1.00 1.14 14.90
N ASP A 35 1.21 2.43 15.17
CA ASP A 35 1.17 2.94 16.53
C ASP A 35 -0.27 2.94 17.05
N THR A 36 -0.54 2.10 18.04
CA THR A 36 -1.86 1.95 18.65
C THR A 36 -2.19 3.05 19.66
N THR A 37 -1.24 3.93 20.00
CA THR A 37 -1.54 5.14 20.77
C THR A 37 -2.27 6.15 19.92
N VAL A 38 -1.90 6.26 18.63
CA VAL A 38 -2.56 7.12 17.64
C VAL A 38 -3.82 6.45 17.07
N TYR A 39 -3.80 5.12 16.90
CA TYR A 39 -4.89 4.34 16.32
C TYR A 39 -5.39 3.26 17.30
N PRO A 40 -6.02 3.63 18.43
CA PRO A 40 -6.35 2.67 19.51
C PRO A 40 -7.34 1.57 19.11
N TRP A 41 -8.08 1.75 18.01
CA TRP A 41 -8.96 0.73 17.43
C TRP A 41 -8.24 -0.37 16.66
N LEU A 42 -6.94 -0.17 16.33
CA LEU A 42 -6.08 -1.14 15.63
C LEU A 42 -5.20 -1.92 16.63
N LYS A 43 -5.82 -2.49 17.68
CA LYS A 43 -5.09 -3.20 18.75
C LYS A 43 -4.30 -4.40 18.24
N GLY A 44 -3.04 -4.52 18.71
CA GLY A 44 -2.15 -5.64 18.43
C GLY A 44 -1.62 -5.64 16.98
N TYR A 45 -1.28 -6.85 16.48
CA TYR A 45 -0.79 -7.05 15.10
C TYR A 45 -1.92 -7.34 14.11
N ARG A 46 -3.13 -6.86 14.40
CA ARG A 46 -4.29 -7.07 13.54
C ARG A 46 -4.08 -6.46 12.15
N LYS A 47 -3.38 -5.32 12.10
CA LYS A 47 -3.10 -4.58 10.88
C LYS A 47 -1.71 -3.96 10.96
N ILE A 48 -1.01 -3.92 9.84
CA ILE A 48 0.27 -3.25 9.65
C ILE A 48 0.19 -2.33 8.44
N TRP A 49 1.14 -1.41 8.29
CA TRP A 49 1.12 -0.46 7.17
C TRP A 49 1.18 -1.13 5.79
N LEU A 50 1.74 -2.34 5.68
CA LEU A 50 1.73 -3.10 4.44
C LEU A 50 0.32 -3.55 4.02
N ASP A 51 -0.62 -3.64 4.95
CA ASP A 51 -2.03 -3.99 4.68
C ASP A 51 -2.82 -2.82 4.09
N GLU A 52 -2.27 -1.59 4.15
CA GLU A 52 -2.86 -0.40 3.53
C GLU A 52 -2.49 -0.24 2.05
N LEU A 53 -1.52 -1.03 1.57
CA LEU A 53 -1.22 -1.06 0.14
C LEU A 53 -2.37 -1.69 -0.63
N GLU A 54 -2.67 -1.12 -1.80
CA GLU A 54 -3.55 -1.75 -2.76
C GLU A 54 -3.12 -3.19 -3.03
N PRO A 55 -4.06 -4.16 -3.14
CA PRO A 55 -3.74 -5.58 -3.27
C PRO A 55 -2.73 -5.90 -4.37
N GLY A 56 -2.90 -5.28 -5.54
CA GLY A 56 -2.00 -5.44 -6.67
C GLY A 56 -0.60 -4.89 -6.41
N TRP A 57 -0.49 -3.74 -5.77
CA TRP A 57 0.80 -3.13 -5.41
C TRP A 57 1.52 -3.95 -4.36
N ARG A 58 0.79 -4.41 -3.32
CA ARG A 58 1.33 -5.31 -2.31
C ARG A 58 1.91 -6.57 -2.93
N LYS A 59 1.19 -7.19 -3.87
CA LYS A 59 1.61 -8.38 -4.60
C LYS A 59 2.84 -8.11 -5.48
N ARG A 60 2.84 -7.00 -6.22
CA ARG A 60 3.87 -6.70 -7.23
C ARG A 60 5.20 -6.27 -6.62
N PHE A 61 5.16 -5.39 -5.63
CA PHE A 61 6.37 -4.75 -5.11
C PHE A 61 6.37 -4.50 -3.59
N GLY A 62 5.30 -4.79 -2.86
CA GLY A 62 5.22 -4.47 -1.44
C GLY A 62 6.40 -4.99 -0.63
N TRP A 63 6.81 -6.25 -0.87
CA TRP A 63 7.96 -6.85 -0.20
C TRP A 63 9.28 -6.26 -0.65
N ALA A 64 9.45 -5.99 -1.95
CA ALA A 64 10.66 -5.39 -2.50
C ALA A 64 10.87 -3.97 -1.94
N LEU A 65 9.80 -3.17 -1.84
CA LEU A 65 9.83 -1.88 -1.18
C LEU A 65 10.31 -1.98 0.27
N CYS A 66 9.69 -2.87 1.06
CA CYS A 66 10.06 -3.04 2.48
C CYS A 66 11.51 -3.49 2.65
N GLU A 67 11.98 -4.41 1.82
CA GLU A 67 13.34 -4.92 1.89
C GLU A 67 14.38 -3.87 1.46
N GLU A 68 14.10 -3.12 0.39
CA GLU A 68 14.98 -2.04 -0.07
C GLU A 68 15.07 -0.92 0.98
N LEU A 69 13.93 -0.54 1.56
CA LEU A 69 13.88 0.44 2.64
C LEU A 69 14.61 -0.06 3.90
N ARG A 70 14.43 -1.33 4.28
CA ARG A 70 15.13 -1.94 5.41
C ARG A 70 16.66 -1.92 5.23
N LYS A 71 17.13 -2.26 4.03
CA LYS A 71 18.57 -2.20 3.69
C LYS A 71 19.08 -0.78 3.80
N PHE A 72 18.39 0.16 3.18
CA PHE A 72 18.71 1.58 3.25
C PHE A 72 18.83 2.08 4.69
N LEU A 73 17.83 1.80 5.53
CA LEU A 73 17.83 2.22 6.94
C LEU A 73 19.02 1.62 7.71
N LYS A 74 19.35 0.36 7.44
CA LYS A 74 20.50 -0.32 8.07
C LYS A 74 21.85 0.28 7.62
N GLU A 75 22.03 0.47 6.32
CA GLU A 75 23.26 1.01 5.71
C GLU A 75 23.56 2.43 6.19
N ASN A 76 22.51 3.23 6.45
CA ASN A 76 22.63 4.59 6.94
C ASN A 76 22.50 4.70 8.48
N ASN A 77 22.50 3.57 9.21
CA ASN A 77 22.37 3.52 10.67
C ASN A 77 21.18 4.33 11.22
N VAL A 78 20.06 4.33 10.50
CA VAL A 78 18.84 5.06 10.87
C VAL A 78 18.12 4.32 11.99
N LYS A 79 17.90 5.00 13.12
CA LYS A 79 17.16 4.47 14.28
C LYS A 79 15.86 5.26 14.48
N GLY A 80 14.85 4.60 15.06
CA GLY A 80 13.58 5.23 15.38
C GLY A 80 12.67 5.54 14.17
N TYR A 81 13.05 5.07 12.97
CA TYR A 81 12.22 5.25 11.79
C TYR A 81 10.91 4.45 11.90
N HIS A 82 9.80 5.11 11.64
CA HIS A 82 8.48 4.49 11.56
C HIS A 82 7.61 5.14 10.50
N VAL A 83 6.67 4.36 9.98
CA VAL A 83 5.67 4.81 9.02
C VAL A 83 4.49 5.39 9.75
N ASN A 84 4.01 6.55 9.30
CA ASN A 84 2.85 7.24 9.85
C ASN A 84 1.58 6.92 9.06
N GLN A 85 1.70 6.79 7.73
CA GLN A 85 0.59 6.46 6.86
C GLN A 85 1.08 5.91 5.52
N VAL A 86 0.37 4.93 5.00
CA VAL A 86 0.49 4.46 3.61
C VAL A 86 -0.88 4.58 2.97
N LYS A 87 -0.95 5.17 1.78
CA LYS A 87 -2.22 5.28 1.05
C LYS A 87 -2.01 5.45 -0.45
N GLU A 88 -3.06 5.19 -1.18
CA GLU A 88 -3.21 5.64 -2.56
C GLU A 88 -3.57 7.13 -2.59
N LYS A 89 -2.98 7.87 -3.53
CA LYS A 89 -3.35 9.25 -3.83
C LYS A 89 -3.12 9.55 -5.30
N TRP A 90 -4.18 9.86 -6.03
CA TRP A 90 -4.14 10.18 -7.45
C TRP A 90 -3.50 9.09 -8.32
N GLY A 91 -3.76 7.83 -8.00
CA GLY A 91 -3.23 6.67 -8.73
C GLY A 91 -1.78 6.33 -8.42
N VAL A 92 -1.19 6.93 -7.38
CA VAL A 92 0.18 6.64 -6.93
C VAL A 92 0.25 6.30 -5.46
N LEU A 93 1.28 5.53 -5.10
CA LEU A 93 1.61 5.24 -3.72
C LEU A 93 2.19 6.49 -3.04
N GLU A 94 1.55 6.88 -1.95
CA GLU A 94 2.05 7.87 -1.01
C GLU A 94 2.46 7.18 0.30
N TRP A 95 3.67 7.52 0.74
CA TRP A 95 4.29 6.93 1.93
C TRP A 95 4.73 8.05 2.87
N TYR A 96 4.06 8.17 4.01
CA TYR A 96 4.31 9.16 5.05
C TYR A 96 5.00 8.49 6.23
N ASP A 97 6.02 9.13 6.78
CA ASP A 97 6.83 8.64 7.89
C ASP A 97 7.42 9.80 8.69
N ASN A 98 8.19 9.46 9.74
CA ASN A 98 8.81 10.42 10.62
C ASN A 98 10.23 10.88 10.19
N TRP A 99 10.59 10.75 8.91
CA TRP A 99 11.95 11.08 8.45
C TRP A 99 12.36 12.50 8.80
N TYR A 100 11.50 13.50 8.59
CA TYR A 100 11.79 14.90 8.87
C TYR A 100 11.93 15.21 10.35
N GLU A 101 11.34 14.40 11.22
CA GLU A 101 11.52 14.49 12.68
C GLU A 101 12.89 13.97 13.11
N LEU A 102 13.42 12.97 12.40
CA LEU A 102 14.70 12.34 12.71
C LEU A 102 15.90 13.07 12.08
N TYR A 103 15.72 13.59 10.87
CA TYR A 103 16.79 14.13 10.03
C TYR A 103 16.34 15.40 9.32
N ASN A 104 16.86 16.55 9.76
CA ASN A 104 16.59 17.86 9.16
C ASN A 104 17.23 18.09 7.79
N ASN A 105 17.69 17.02 7.09
CA ASN A 105 18.51 17.10 5.90
C ASN A 105 17.87 16.47 4.67
N TYR A 106 18.56 16.66 3.52
CA TYR A 106 18.19 16.11 2.21
C TYR A 106 17.82 14.63 2.31
N ASP A 107 16.63 14.35 1.82
CA ASP A 107 15.99 13.04 1.95
C ASP A 107 16.51 12.06 0.89
N ILE A 108 17.65 11.40 1.19
CA ILE A 108 18.20 10.34 0.32
C ILE A 108 17.28 9.11 0.21
N ARG A 109 16.46 8.83 1.22
CA ARG A 109 15.40 7.83 1.22
C ARG A 109 14.39 8.09 0.09
N LYS A 110 14.24 9.34 -0.32
CA LYS A 110 13.32 9.75 -1.38
C LYS A 110 13.54 8.98 -2.68
N LYS A 111 14.79 8.59 -2.98
CA LYS A 111 15.11 7.76 -4.15
C LYS A 111 14.40 6.40 -4.11
N VAL A 112 14.39 5.73 -2.96
CA VAL A 112 13.70 4.45 -2.75
C VAL A 112 12.19 4.66 -2.92
N LEU A 113 11.61 5.58 -2.16
CA LEU A 113 10.16 5.79 -2.17
C LEU A 113 9.63 6.28 -3.52
N GLN A 114 10.32 7.20 -4.19
CA GLN A 114 9.94 7.68 -5.53
C GLN A 114 9.96 6.59 -6.60
N LYS A 115 10.90 5.64 -6.51
CA LYS A 115 10.93 4.47 -7.40
C LYS A 115 9.61 3.71 -7.34
N TYR A 116 9.12 3.43 -6.14
CA TYR A 116 7.89 2.66 -5.94
C TYR A 116 6.62 3.49 -6.17
N SER A 117 6.65 4.78 -5.88
CA SER A 117 5.59 5.71 -6.25
C SER A 117 5.40 5.77 -7.78
N ARG A 118 6.50 5.86 -8.54
CA ARG A 118 6.44 5.79 -10.02
C ARG A 118 5.99 4.42 -10.53
N LEU A 119 6.47 3.33 -9.90
CA LEU A 119 6.07 1.98 -10.27
C LEU A 119 4.57 1.77 -10.04
N SER A 120 4.03 2.30 -8.94
CA SER A 120 2.61 2.15 -8.59
C SER A 120 1.68 2.77 -9.65
N SER A 121 2.05 3.90 -10.26
CA SER A 121 1.24 4.55 -11.30
C SER A 121 1.06 3.70 -12.58
N ASN A 122 1.91 2.70 -12.78
CA ASN A 122 1.87 1.78 -13.90
C ASN A 122 1.56 0.33 -13.50
N THR A 123 1.13 0.13 -12.25
CA THR A 123 0.79 -1.20 -11.72
C THR A 123 -0.69 -1.27 -11.36
N CYS A 124 -1.39 -2.25 -11.91
CA CYS A 124 -2.80 -2.48 -11.62
C CYS A 124 -3.04 -2.66 -10.12
N VAL A 125 -3.94 -1.87 -9.55
CA VAL A 125 -4.27 -1.89 -8.10
C VAL A 125 -4.87 -3.23 -7.66
N ILE A 126 -5.48 -4.00 -8.57
CA ILE A 126 -6.14 -5.27 -8.26
C ILE A 126 -5.17 -6.45 -8.36
N CYS A 127 -4.57 -6.68 -9.53
CA CYS A 127 -3.81 -7.90 -9.78
C CYS A 127 -2.29 -7.74 -9.71
N GLY A 128 -1.78 -6.51 -9.79
CA GLY A 128 -0.35 -6.21 -9.84
C GLY A 128 0.30 -6.35 -11.23
N GLY A 129 -0.49 -6.59 -12.28
CA GLY A 129 -0.03 -6.55 -13.66
C GLY A 129 0.27 -5.10 -14.12
N ASN A 130 0.79 -4.97 -15.36
CA ASN A 130 0.98 -3.64 -15.94
C ASN A 130 -0.39 -2.97 -16.16
N ALA A 131 -0.51 -1.71 -15.75
CA ALA A 131 -1.71 -0.92 -15.96
C ALA A 131 -1.66 -0.23 -17.32
N ASP A 132 -2.75 -0.35 -18.08
CA ASP A 132 -2.97 0.29 -19.37
C ASP A 132 -4.22 1.19 -19.36
N HIS A 133 -4.96 1.21 -18.26
CA HIS A 133 -6.15 2.01 -18.02
C HIS A 133 -6.00 2.87 -16.78
N LYS A 134 -6.76 3.97 -16.72
CA LYS A 134 -6.94 4.76 -15.50
C LYS A 134 -8.41 5.06 -15.30
N SER A 135 -8.89 5.01 -14.07
CA SER A 135 -10.23 5.52 -13.77
C SER A 135 -10.27 7.04 -13.92
N ILE A 136 -11.33 7.57 -14.50
CA ILE A 136 -11.45 9.02 -14.77
C ILE A 136 -11.52 9.83 -13.48
N ARG A 137 -12.22 9.32 -12.48
CA ARG A 137 -12.52 10.04 -11.25
C ARG A 137 -11.40 9.99 -10.20
N TYR A 138 -10.80 8.81 -10.02
CA TYR A 138 -9.77 8.59 -8.99
C TYR A 138 -8.37 8.34 -9.58
N VAL A 139 -8.27 8.29 -10.91
CA VAL A 139 -7.00 8.08 -11.63
C VAL A 139 -6.31 6.76 -11.26
N LEU A 140 -7.05 5.79 -10.68
CA LEU A 140 -6.51 4.50 -10.27
C LEU A 140 -6.03 3.70 -11.49
N PRO A 141 -4.82 3.11 -11.41
CA PRO A 141 -4.29 2.31 -12.50
C PRO A 141 -4.89 0.89 -12.52
N TYR A 142 -5.44 0.48 -13.66
CA TYR A 142 -5.99 -0.84 -13.93
C TYR A 142 -5.36 -1.46 -15.17
N CYS A 143 -5.31 -2.78 -15.25
CA CYS A 143 -5.03 -3.48 -16.50
C CYS A 143 -6.34 -3.82 -17.22
N SER A 144 -6.26 -4.13 -18.53
CA SER A 144 -7.40 -4.49 -19.37
C SER A 144 -8.27 -5.60 -18.79
N ASN A 145 -7.67 -6.56 -18.06
CA ASN A 145 -8.40 -7.67 -17.47
C ASN A 145 -9.10 -7.34 -16.14
N CYS A 146 -8.76 -6.22 -15.50
CA CYS A 146 -9.27 -5.87 -14.17
C CYS A 146 -10.12 -4.62 -14.16
N HIS A 147 -10.19 -3.87 -15.26
CA HIS A 147 -10.94 -2.62 -15.30
C HIS A 147 -12.46 -2.83 -15.12
N ASP A 148 -12.99 -4.01 -15.51
CA ASP A 148 -14.39 -4.37 -15.32
C ASP A 148 -14.71 -5.05 -13.97
N VAL A 149 -13.69 -5.45 -13.22
CA VAL A 149 -13.82 -6.22 -11.96
C VAL A 149 -13.65 -5.34 -10.71
N GLY A 150 -12.95 -4.22 -10.85
CA GLY A 150 -12.83 -3.25 -9.76
C GLY A 150 -14.15 -2.60 -9.46
N ASP A 151 -14.23 -1.74 -8.47
CA ASP A 151 -15.38 -0.85 -8.18
C ASP A 151 -15.71 0.09 -9.35
N VAL A 152 -15.45 -0.42 -10.51
CA VAL A 152 -15.50 0.18 -11.81
C VAL A 152 -16.92 0.43 -12.25
N CYS A 153 -17.88 -0.30 -11.68
CA CYS A 153 -19.29 -0.01 -11.86
C CYS A 153 -19.70 1.43 -11.48
N HIS A 154 -18.81 2.17 -10.81
CA HIS A 154 -19.01 3.57 -10.45
C HIS A 154 -18.05 4.54 -11.13
N TYR A 155 -17.08 4.06 -11.94
CA TYR A 155 -16.04 4.89 -12.53
C TYR A 155 -15.87 4.59 -14.01
N ASP A 156 -15.92 5.63 -14.82
CA ASP A 156 -15.50 5.54 -16.20
C ASP A 156 -14.00 5.28 -16.26
N VAL A 157 -13.61 4.25 -17.00
CA VAL A 157 -12.23 3.85 -17.20
C VAL A 157 -11.77 4.25 -18.58
N GLU A 158 -10.61 4.88 -18.66
CA GLU A 158 -10.04 5.34 -19.91
C GLU A 158 -8.88 4.46 -20.36
N TYR A 159 -8.92 3.97 -21.59
CA TYR A 159 -7.81 3.23 -22.19
C TYR A 159 -6.69 4.17 -22.58
N LYS A 160 -5.46 3.91 -22.10
CA LYS A 160 -4.28 4.71 -22.47
C LYS A 160 -4.08 4.79 -23.98
N GLY A 161 -4.39 3.73 -24.73
CA GLY A 161 -4.24 3.65 -26.17
C GLY A 161 -5.30 4.39 -27.00
N LYS A 162 -6.39 4.87 -26.37
CA LYS A 162 -7.42 5.64 -27.12
C LYS A 162 -7.17 7.14 -27.16
N ARG A 163 -6.22 7.65 -26.35
CA ARG A 163 -5.88 9.08 -26.37
C ARG A 163 -5.14 9.52 -27.61
N ASP A 164 -4.39 8.61 -28.24
CA ASP A 164 -3.52 8.95 -29.37
C ASP A 164 -4.27 8.97 -30.71
N ASN A 165 -5.55 8.56 -30.76
CA ASN A 165 -6.34 8.48 -31.98
C ASN A 165 -7.45 9.55 -32.07
N GLY A 166 -7.45 10.56 -31.21
CA GLY A 166 -8.49 11.60 -31.12
C GLY A 166 -8.07 12.99 -31.58
N SER A 167 -6.96 13.11 -32.29
CA SER A 167 -6.52 14.39 -32.89
C SER A 167 -6.19 14.19 -34.36
N ASN A 168 -7.21 14.23 -35.17
CA ASN A 168 -7.14 14.67 -36.58
C ASN A 168 -8.31 15.60 -36.85
#